data_118c8bcc9203f05b4eaab03de3d65ae1
#
_entry.id   118c8bcc9203f05b4eaab03de3d65ae1
#
_cell.length_a   1.000
_cell.length_b   1.000
_cell.length_c   1.000
_cell.angle_alpha   90.00
_cell.angle_beta   90.00
_cell.angle_gamma   90.00
#
_symmetry.space_group_name_H-M   'P 1'
#
loop_
_entity.id
_entity.type
_entity.pdbx_description
1 polymer ?
#
loop_
_entity_poly.entity_id
_entity_poly.type
_entity_poly.pdbx_seq_one_letter_code
_entity_poly.pdbx_strand_id
1 'polypeptide(L)'
;MKLRLSTDEMLSQWRMRRALEPLRSDCTVERIDGIDLDSFLKMEMRDWYLNLLDTAPLHLLTLTDITSKISLSKNDDLSATIRLPQGCRRVIELTLDNSPSPVKITTPDTPLAICQQNPFCQSGAVSPIAIHSNNSLIIHAGSDNFNIVQLLCVMEPDEGLYELDEAALSLISQIP
;
A
#
# COMPACT_ATOMS: atom_id res chain seq x y z
N MET A 1 -15.52 10.75 -3.48
CA MET A 1 -14.71 11.51 -4.48
C MET A 1 -13.23 11.35 -4.12
N LYS A 2 -12.36 11.11 -5.12
CA LYS A 2 -10.91 11.04 -4.86
C LYS A 2 -10.37 12.45 -4.64
N LEU A 3 -9.59 12.62 -3.59
CA LEU A 3 -8.95 13.88 -3.20
C LEU A 3 -7.44 13.72 -3.28
N ARG A 4 -6.78 14.80 -3.65
CA ARG A 4 -5.33 14.96 -3.57
C ARG A 4 -5.06 16.24 -2.79
N LEU A 5 -4.51 16.10 -1.61
CA LEU A 5 -4.31 17.16 -0.64
C LEU A 5 -2.82 17.37 -0.39
N SER A 6 -2.42 18.62 -0.25
CA SER A 6 -1.10 18.99 0.29
C SER A 6 -1.06 18.76 1.82
N THR A 7 0.13 18.82 2.40
CA THR A 7 0.29 18.69 3.86
C THR A 7 -0.53 19.72 4.64
N ASP A 8 -0.59 20.97 4.17
CA ASP A 8 -1.31 22.04 4.88
C ASP A 8 -2.84 21.87 4.75
N GLU A 9 -3.32 21.47 3.58
CA GLU A 9 -4.73 21.15 3.37
C GLU A 9 -5.17 19.96 4.22
N MET A 10 -4.33 18.90 4.25
CA MET A 10 -4.60 17.73 5.06
C MET A 10 -4.57 18.06 6.56
N LEU A 11 -3.64 18.90 7.03
CA LEU A 11 -3.57 19.37 8.41
C LEU A 11 -4.82 20.17 8.78
N SER A 12 -5.34 21.01 7.89
CA SER A 12 -6.61 21.71 8.07
C SER A 12 -7.77 20.74 8.27
N GLN A 13 -7.87 19.69 7.44
CA GLN A 13 -8.90 18.65 7.59
C GLN A 13 -8.74 17.89 8.91
N TRP A 14 -7.50 17.61 9.30
CA TRP A 14 -7.16 16.92 10.53
C TRP A 14 -7.65 17.71 11.76
N ARG A 15 -7.30 18.98 11.85
CA ARG A 15 -7.73 19.88 12.95
C ARG A 15 -9.24 19.99 13.04
N MET A 16 -9.88 20.22 11.89
CA MET A 16 -11.34 20.39 11.83
C MET A 16 -12.08 19.14 12.34
N ARG A 17 -11.62 17.95 11.96
CA ARG A 17 -12.33 16.69 12.25
C ARG A 17 -12.02 16.14 13.64
N ARG A 18 -10.89 16.46 14.21
CA ARG A 18 -10.55 16.13 15.60
C ARG A 18 -11.13 17.13 16.59
N ALA A 19 -11.94 18.08 16.14
CA ALA A 19 -12.48 19.16 16.97
C ALA A 19 -11.41 19.91 17.78
N LEU A 20 -10.17 19.89 17.29
CA LEU A 20 -9.13 20.78 17.77
C LEU A 20 -9.58 22.16 17.36
N GLU A 21 -9.89 23.04 18.33
CA GLU A 21 -10.29 24.40 18.03
C GLU A 21 -9.31 24.99 17.01
N PRO A 22 -9.83 25.71 15.98
CA PRO A 22 -8.97 26.41 15.07
C PRO A 22 -8.16 27.41 15.90
N LEU A 23 -6.92 27.04 16.17
CA LEU A 23 -5.97 27.98 16.75
C LEU A 23 -5.99 29.17 15.80
N ARG A 24 -6.32 30.35 16.34
CA ARG A 24 -6.33 31.58 15.55
C ARG A 24 -5.01 31.61 14.79
N SER A 25 -5.09 31.93 13.51
CA SER A 25 -3.94 31.91 12.59
C SER A 25 -2.75 32.80 13.03
N ASP A 26 -2.97 33.60 14.03
CA ASP A 26 -2.06 34.58 14.62
C ASP A 26 -1.47 34.14 15.98
N CYS A 27 -1.80 32.98 16.49
CA CYS A 27 -1.24 32.45 17.72
C CYS A 27 -0.32 31.26 17.44
N THR A 28 0.96 31.42 17.62
CA THR A 28 1.89 30.30 17.73
C THR A 28 1.74 29.72 19.13
N VAL A 29 1.20 28.51 19.21
CA VAL A 29 1.10 27.79 20.50
C VAL A 29 2.30 26.87 20.59
N GLU A 30 3.28 27.24 21.40
CA GLU A 30 4.36 26.36 21.81
C GLU A 30 3.95 25.58 23.06
N ARG A 31 4.23 24.29 23.07
CA ARG A 31 4.12 23.48 24.28
C ARG A 31 5.19 23.92 25.27
N ILE A 32 4.94 23.69 26.58
CA ILE A 32 5.89 23.99 27.66
C ILE A 32 7.22 23.24 27.48
N ASP A 33 7.21 22.12 26.75
CA ASP A 33 8.39 21.32 26.41
C ASP A 33 9.16 21.81 25.17
N GLY A 34 8.73 22.92 24.56
CA GLY A 34 9.37 23.51 23.36
C GLY A 34 9.07 22.78 22.06
N ILE A 35 8.14 21.82 22.04
CA ILE A 35 7.74 21.13 20.84
C ILE A 35 6.66 21.93 20.12
N ASP A 36 6.89 22.25 18.84
CA ASP A 36 5.90 22.86 17.98
C ASP A 36 4.69 21.93 17.79
N LEU A 37 3.50 22.41 18.15
CA LEU A 37 2.26 21.64 18.07
C LEU A 37 1.97 21.19 16.62
N ASP A 38 2.28 22.02 15.65
CA ASP A 38 2.05 21.70 14.24
C ASP A 38 2.92 20.56 13.75
N SER A 39 4.17 20.53 14.19
CA SER A 39 5.08 19.41 13.88
C SER A 39 4.59 18.11 14.49
N PHE A 40 4.07 18.15 15.72
CA PHE A 40 3.48 16.98 16.36
C PHE A 40 2.22 16.48 15.62
N LEU A 41 1.30 17.40 15.28
CA LEU A 41 0.10 17.05 14.53
C LEU A 41 0.40 16.53 13.13
N LYS A 42 1.41 17.05 12.46
CA LYS A 42 1.87 16.55 11.14
C LYS A 42 2.38 15.11 11.24
N MET A 43 3.11 14.79 12.30
CA MET A 43 3.60 13.43 12.54
C MET A 43 2.44 12.47 12.81
N GLU A 44 1.52 12.81 13.72
CA GLU A 44 0.35 12.00 14.03
C GLU A 44 -0.54 11.75 12.79
N MET A 45 -0.78 12.79 12.02
CA MET A 45 -1.51 12.74 10.76
C MET A 45 -0.83 11.84 9.72
N ARG A 46 0.50 11.91 9.63
CA ARG A 46 1.29 11.06 8.72
C ARG A 46 1.21 9.60 9.12
N ASP A 47 1.37 9.29 10.39
CA ASP A 47 1.29 7.91 10.91
C ASP A 47 -0.09 7.32 10.69
N TRP A 48 -1.16 8.09 10.92
CA TRP A 48 -2.52 7.70 10.61
C TRP A 48 -2.69 7.41 9.12
N TYR A 49 -2.16 8.28 8.26
CA TYR A 49 -2.29 8.09 6.80
C TYR A 49 -1.58 6.84 6.32
N LEU A 50 -0.38 6.57 6.79
CA LEU A 50 0.35 5.35 6.46
C LEU A 50 -0.40 4.10 6.91
N ASN A 51 -0.97 4.12 8.12
CA ASN A 51 -1.82 3.04 8.60
C ASN A 51 -3.09 2.89 7.75
N LEU A 52 -3.70 3.98 7.30
CA LEU A 52 -4.82 3.96 6.37
C LEU A 52 -4.46 3.23 5.07
N LEU A 53 -3.31 3.53 4.46
CA LEU A 53 -2.85 2.88 3.23
C LEU A 53 -2.67 1.36 3.44
N ASP A 54 -2.22 0.94 4.62
CA ASP A 54 -1.95 -0.45 4.93
C ASP A 54 -3.22 -1.26 5.26
N THR A 55 -4.24 -0.63 5.88
CA THR A 55 -5.35 -1.37 6.50
C THR A 55 -6.73 -1.05 5.95
N ALA A 56 -6.93 0.14 5.36
CA ALA A 56 -8.25 0.58 4.96
C ALA A 56 -8.88 -0.27 3.84
N PRO A 57 -10.21 -0.32 3.74
CA PRO A 57 -10.91 -0.91 2.63
C PRO A 57 -10.55 -0.26 1.29
N LEU A 58 -10.46 -1.06 0.23
CA LEU A 58 -9.94 -0.62 -1.07
C LEU A 58 -10.74 0.53 -1.71
N HIS A 59 -12.05 0.62 -1.44
CA HIS A 59 -12.89 1.69 -1.98
C HIS A 59 -12.51 3.10 -1.44
N LEU A 60 -11.80 3.17 -0.30
CA LEU A 60 -11.31 4.41 0.30
C LEU A 60 -9.92 4.81 -0.24
N LEU A 61 -9.24 3.92 -0.95
CA LEU A 61 -7.87 4.09 -1.40
C LEU A 61 -7.80 4.36 -2.90
N THR A 62 -6.67 4.92 -3.33
CA THR A 62 -6.33 5.04 -4.75
C THR A 62 -5.49 3.85 -5.17
N LEU A 63 -5.98 3.10 -6.17
CA LEU A 63 -5.23 1.98 -6.76
C LEU A 63 -4.43 2.49 -7.96
N THR A 64 -3.19 2.07 -8.03
CA THR A 64 -2.26 2.43 -9.11
C THR A 64 -1.82 1.17 -9.84
N ASP A 65 -1.92 1.18 -11.16
CA ASP A 65 -1.33 0.14 -12.00
C ASP A 65 0.17 0.44 -12.19
N ILE A 66 1.00 -0.48 -11.71
CA ILE A 66 2.46 -0.36 -11.77
C ILE A 66 3.09 -1.34 -12.77
N THR A 67 2.29 -2.01 -13.61
CA THR A 67 2.75 -3.02 -14.57
C THR A 67 3.92 -2.53 -15.44
N SER A 68 3.87 -1.28 -15.88
CA SER A 68 4.92 -0.68 -16.72
C SER A 68 6.20 -0.29 -15.95
N LYS A 69 6.16 -0.27 -14.62
CA LYS A 69 7.27 0.18 -13.75
C LYS A 69 8.06 -0.96 -13.12
N ILE A 70 7.66 -2.20 -13.38
CA ILE A 70 8.28 -3.39 -12.78
C ILE A 70 9.18 -4.11 -13.78
N SER A 71 10.13 -4.84 -13.24
CA SER A 71 10.96 -5.80 -13.97
C SER A 71 10.76 -7.21 -13.43
N LEU A 72 10.57 -8.16 -14.34
CA LEU A 72 10.46 -9.58 -14.02
C LEU A 72 11.83 -10.23 -14.19
N SER A 73 12.31 -10.87 -13.14
CA SER A 73 13.51 -11.73 -13.17
C SER A 73 13.07 -13.18 -13.01
N LYS A 74 13.39 -14.02 -14.00
CA LYS A 74 13.13 -15.45 -13.92
C LYS A 74 14.20 -16.14 -13.10
N ASN A 75 13.81 -17.11 -12.28
CA ASN A 75 14.69 -17.91 -11.43
C ASN A 75 14.81 -19.35 -11.99
N ASP A 76 15.83 -20.08 -11.57
CA ASP A 76 16.10 -21.45 -12.06
C ASP A 76 15.08 -22.50 -11.58
N ASP A 77 14.29 -22.16 -10.56
CA ASP A 77 13.29 -23.04 -9.92
C ASP A 77 11.86 -22.88 -10.47
N LEU A 78 11.72 -22.40 -11.70
CA LEU A 78 10.43 -22.10 -12.35
C LEU A 78 9.61 -21.02 -11.60
N SER A 79 10.24 -20.27 -10.73
CA SER A 79 9.67 -19.07 -10.13
C SER A 79 10.15 -17.81 -10.83
N ALA A 80 9.49 -16.69 -10.55
CA ALA A 80 9.95 -15.41 -11.02
C ALA A 80 9.84 -14.36 -9.93
N THR A 81 10.77 -13.44 -9.89
CA THR A 81 10.81 -12.36 -8.90
C THR A 81 10.51 -11.02 -9.55
N ILE A 82 9.57 -10.29 -8.97
CA ILE A 82 9.28 -8.89 -9.27
C ILE A 82 9.85 -8.03 -8.16
N ARG A 83 10.59 -7.00 -8.51
CA ARG A 83 10.91 -5.91 -7.59
C ARG A 83 9.80 -4.87 -7.62
N LEU A 84 9.24 -4.59 -6.46
CA LEU A 84 8.25 -3.54 -6.29
C LEU A 84 8.94 -2.17 -6.21
N PRO A 85 8.34 -1.11 -6.78
CA PRO A 85 8.87 0.23 -6.64
C PRO A 85 8.81 0.71 -5.19
N GLN A 86 9.67 1.66 -4.85
CA GLN A 86 9.64 2.32 -3.55
C GLN A 86 8.27 2.99 -3.35
N GLY A 87 7.73 2.94 -2.13
CA GLY A 87 6.40 3.47 -1.83
C GLY A 87 5.25 2.49 -2.12
N CYS A 88 5.50 1.27 -2.63
CA CYS A 88 4.46 0.24 -2.72
C CYS A 88 4.11 -0.28 -1.31
N ARG A 89 2.89 0.05 -0.83
CA ARG A 89 2.41 -0.32 0.51
C ARG A 89 1.68 -1.66 0.52
N ARG A 90 0.78 -1.85 -0.43
CA ARG A 90 -0.02 -3.08 -0.55
C ARG A 90 -0.13 -3.51 -2.00
N VAL A 91 0.14 -4.76 -2.26
CA VAL A 91 -0.20 -5.38 -3.54
C VAL A 91 -1.62 -5.92 -3.45
N ILE A 92 -2.47 -5.54 -4.38
CA ILE A 92 -3.91 -5.85 -4.36
C ILE A 92 -4.24 -6.96 -5.34
N GLU A 93 -3.75 -6.85 -6.56
CA GLU A 93 -4.05 -7.80 -7.61
C GLU A 93 -2.87 -7.96 -8.55
N LEU A 94 -2.59 -9.19 -8.92
CA LEU A 94 -1.61 -9.57 -9.93
C LEU A 94 -2.29 -10.52 -10.91
N THR A 95 -2.28 -10.18 -12.19
CA THR A 95 -2.83 -11.01 -13.27
C THR A 95 -1.74 -11.40 -14.24
N LEU A 96 -1.70 -12.70 -14.60
CA LEU A 96 -0.78 -13.27 -15.59
C LEU A 96 -1.57 -13.63 -16.84
N ASP A 97 -0.89 -13.61 -18.00
CA ASP A 97 -1.50 -13.94 -19.30
C ASP A 97 -1.85 -15.44 -19.46
N ASN A 98 -1.15 -16.30 -18.73
CA ASN A 98 -1.33 -17.75 -18.77
C ASN A 98 -2.24 -18.28 -17.64
N SER A 99 -2.81 -17.42 -16.81
CA SER A 99 -3.66 -17.83 -15.69
C SER A 99 -5.11 -17.40 -15.90
N PRO A 100 -6.10 -18.31 -15.70
CA PRO A 100 -7.51 -17.99 -15.84
C PRO A 100 -8.07 -17.11 -14.71
N SER A 101 -7.30 -16.94 -13.62
CA SER A 101 -7.68 -16.17 -12.43
C SER A 101 -6.50 -15.33 -11.92
N PRO A 102 -6.78 -14.25 -11.17
CA PRO A 102 -5.74 -13.48 -10.51
C PRO A 102 -4.86 -14.35 -9.62
N VAL A 103 -3.59 -14.00 -9.53
CA VAL A 103 -2.60 -14.70 -8.70
C VAL A 103 -2.95 -14.51 -7.22
N LYS A 104 -2.95 -15.60 -6.46
CA LYS A 104 -3.17 -15.53 -5.03
C LYS A 104 -1.93 -14.99 -4.31
N ILE A 105 -2.06 -13.80 -3.73
CA ILE A 105 -0.97 -13.16 -2.98
C ILE A 105 -0.99 -13.63 -1.54
N THR A 106 0.17 -13.99 -1.01
CA THR A 106 0.35 -14.49 0.36
C THR A 106 1.63 -13.96 0.99
N THR A 107 1.77 -14.12 2.31
CA THR A 107 3.00 -13.77 3.05
C THR A 107 3.87 -15.01 3.28
N PRO A 108 5.18 -14.85 3.54
CA PRO A 108 6.12 -15.98 3.68
C PRO A 108 5.76 -16.98 4.78
N ASP A 109 5.08 -16.50 5.85
CA ASP A 109 4.76 -17.31 7.03
C ASP A 109 3.52 -18.20 6.87
N THR A 110 2.86 -18.13 5.71
CA THR A 110 1.64 -18.92 5.49
C THR A 110 1.96 -20.34 5.05
N PRO A 111 1.09 -21.32 5.38
CA PRO A 111 1.26 -22.70 4.91
C PRO A 111 1.36 -22.80 3.38
N LEU A 112 0.66 -21.92 2.65
CA LEU A 112 0.72 -21.87 1.19
C LEU A 112 2.10 -21.48 0.68
N ALA A 113 2.77 -20.53 1.32
CA ALA A 113 4.13 -20.12 0.95
C ALA A 113 5.14 -21.23 1.27
N ILE A 114 5.00 -21.89 2.42
CA ILE A 114 5.87 -23.00 2.84
C ILE A 114 5.75 -24.16 1.84
N CYS A 115 4.54 -24.48 1.37
CA CYS A 115 4.33 -25.53 0.38
C CYS A 115 5.08 -25.26 -0.93
N GLN A 116 5.34 -23.98 -1.30
CA GLN A 116 6.07 -23.66 -2.54
C GLN A 116 7.54 -24.10 -2.51
N GLN A 117 8.10 -24.34 -1.32
CA GLN A 117 9.47 -24.86 -1.18
C GLN A 117 9.58 -26.36 -1.51
N ASN A 118 8.45 -27.05 -1.58
CA ASN A 118 8.41 -28.47 -1.93
C ASN A 118 8.00 -28.65 -3.39
N PRO A 119 8.87 -29.24 -4.26
CA PRO A 119 8.58 -29.43 -5.68
C PRO A 119 7.29 -30.20 -5.98
N PHE A 120 6.86 -31.08 -5.06
CA PHE A 120 5.62 -31.86 -5.22
C PHE A 120 4.35 -31.09 -4.86
N CYS A 121 4.47 -29.95 -4.18
CA CYS A 121 3.35 -29.14 -3.72
C CYS A 121 3.32 -27.75 -4.36
N GLN A 122 4.23 -27.47 -5.29
CA GLN A 122 4.32 -26.19 -5.98
C GLN A 122 3.05 -25.90 -6.79
N SER A 123 2.67 -24.65 -6.79
CA SER A 123 1.53 -24.17 -7.57
C SER A 123 1.83 -24.20 -9.06
N GLY A 124 0.84 -24.62 -9.84
CA GLY A 124 0.92 -24.63 -11.31
C GLY A 124 0.23 -23.41 -11.93
N ALA A 125 0.25 -23.39 -13.26
CA ALA A 125 -0.33 -22.30 -14.06
C ALA A 125 -1.84 -22.06 -13.83
N VAL A 126 -2.58 -23.05 -13.39
CA VAL A 126 -4.03 -22.94 -13.13
C VAL A 126 -4.32 -22.14 -11.86
N SER A 127 -3.43 -22.20 -10.87
CA SER A 127 -3.61 -21.49 -9.59
C SER A 127 -2.25 -20.96 -9.11
N PRO A 128 -1.72 -19.94 -9.77
CA PRO A 128 -0.43 -19.36 -9.40
C PRO A 128 -0.51 -18.67 -8.04
N ILE A 129 0.63 -18.68 -7.33
CA ILE A 129 0.77 -18.03 -6.02
C ILE A 129 1.93 -17.04 -6.08
N ALA A 130 1.75 -15.88 -5.49
CA ALA A 130 2.79 -14.89 -5.29
C ALA A 130 3.06 -14.69 -3.79
N ILE A 131 4.30 -14.81 -3.39
CA ILE A 131 4.76 -14.58 -2.02
C ILE A 131 5.27 -13.14 -1.94
N HIS A 132 4.57 -12.31 -1.18
CA HIS A 132 4.98 -10.92 -0.94
C HIS A 132 5.94 -10.88 0.25
N SER A 133 7.19 -10.53 0.00
CA SER A 133 8.23 -10.37 1.02
C SER A 133 8.94 -9.04 0.88
N ASN A 134 8.80 -8.19 1.88
CA ASN A 134 9.38 -6.84 1.87
C ASN A 134 9.02 -6.06 0.59
N ASN A 135 10.00 -5.81 -0.27
CA ASN A 135 9.86 -5.04 -1.51
C ASN A 135 9.89 -5.93 -2.77
N SER A 136 9.49 -7.19 -2.64
CA SER A 136 9.49 -8.14 -3.77
C SER A 136 8.29 -9.09 -3.74
N LEU A 137 7.91 -9.55 -4.92
CA LEU A 137 6.96 -10.65 -5.12
C LEU A 137 7.70 -11.81 -5.77
N ILE A 138 7.62 -12.99 -5.18
CA ILE A 138 8.10 -14.23 -5.77
C ILE A 138 6.89 -14.99 -6.29
N ILE A 139 6.82 -15.19 -7.60
CA ILE A 139 5.69 -15.83 -8.29
C ILE A 139 6.03 -17.28 -8.57
N HIS A 140 5.15 -18.19 -8.14
CA HIS A 140 5.18 -19.62 -8.45
C HIS A 140 3.99 -19.92 -9.39
N ALA A 141 4.27 -20.08 -10.68
CA ALA A 141 3.28 -20.32 -11.73
C ALA A 141 3.44 -21.69 -12.41
N GLY A 142 4.35 -22.53 -11.94
CA GLY A 142 4.63 -23.85 -12.53
C GLY A 142 5.20 -23.81 -13.96
N SER A 143 5.49 -22.63 -14.47
CA SER A 143 6.06 -22.36 -15.79
C SER A 143 6.80 -21.03 -15.73
N ASP A 144 7.86 -20.91 -16.49
CA ASP A 144 8.60 -19.67 -16.70
C ASP A 144 8.08 -18.83 -17.89
N ASN A 145 7.09 -19.37 -18.62
CA ASN A 145 6.52 -18.74 -19.80
C ASN A 145 5.19 -18.03 -19.46
N PHE A 146 5.30 -16.89 -18.81
CA PHE A 146 4.16 -15.99 -18.56
C PHE A 146 4.61 -14.53 -18.63
N ASN A 147 3.64 -13.64 -18.85
CA ASN A 147 3.81 -12.20 -18.77
C ASN A 147 2.82 -11.63 -17.76
N ILE A 148 3.20 -10.50 -17.16
CA ILE A 148 2.32 -9.78 -16.24
C ILE A 148 1.39 -8.92 -17.08
N VAL A 149 0.10 -9.16 -16.95
CA VAL A 149 -0.95 -8.38 -17.63
C VAL A 149 -1.27 -7.14 -16.82
N GLN A 150 -1.39 -7.30 -15.50
CA GLN A 150 -1.74 -6.20 -14.60
C GLN A 150 -1.17 -6.44 -13.21
N LEU A 151 -0.67 -5.37 -12.59
CA LEU A 151 -0.27 -5.32 -11.18
C LEU A 151 -0.82 -4.06 -10.52
N LEU A 152 -1.87 -4.24 -9.71
CA LEU A 152 -2.51 -3.16 -8.96
C LEU A 152 -1.98 -3.09 -7.54
N CYS A 153 -1.59 -1.89 -7.13
CA CYS A 153 -1.04 -1.62 -5.81
C CYS A 153 -1.63 -0.37 -5.19
N VAL A 154 -1.61 -0.30 -3.87
CA VAL A 154 -1.72 0.94 -3.12
C VAL A 154 -0.32 1.52 -3.02
N MET A 155 -0.14 2.72 -3.55
CA MET A 155 1.12 3.43 -3.53
C MET A 155 1.08 4.56 -2.51
N GLU A 156 2.17 4.74 -1.80
CA GLU A 156 2.40 5.97 -1.05
C GLU A 156 2.69 7.09 -2.06
N PRO A 157 1.94 8.21 -2.04
CA PRO A 157 2.19 9.32 -2.95
C PRO A 157 3.51 10.02 -2.59
N ASP A 158 3.94 10.94 -3.46
CA ASP A 158 5.12 11.74 -3.24
C ASP A 158 5.07 12.47 -1.89
N GLU A 159 6.23 12.75 -1.32
CA GLU A 159 6.35 13.41 -0.02
C GLU A 159 5.55 14.73 0.02
N GLY A 160 4.77 14.89 1.09
CA GLY A 160 3.90 16.07 1.26
C GLY A 160 2.56 16.02 0.54
N LEU A 161 2.23 14.91 -0.13
CA LEU A 161 0.95 14.68 -0.77
C LEU A 161 0.17 13.55 -0.07
N TYR A 162 -1.16 13.67 -0.09
CA TYR A 162 -2.11 12.72 0.49
C TYR A 162 -3.21 12.42 -0.53
N GLU A 163 -3.32 11.17 -0.95
CA GLU A 163 -4.32 10.72 -1.93
C GLU A 163 -5.28 9.72 -1.26
N LEU A 164 -6.54 10.09 -1.13
CA LEU A 164 -7.56 9.28 -0.47
C LEU A 164 -8.96 9.60 -0.99
N ASP A 165 -9.92 8.76 -0.69
CA ASP A 165 -11.32 9.10 -0.94
C ASP A 165 -11.84 10.03 0.18
N GLU A 166 -12.73 10.96 -0.19
CA GLU A 166 -13.36 11.90 0.74
C GLU A 166 -14.00 11.16 1.94
N ALA A 167 -14.57 9.98 1.71
CA ALA A 167 -15.14 9.17 2.78
C ALA A 167 -14.10 8.71 3.81
N ALA A 168 -12.84 8.57 3.45
CA ALA A 168 -11.77 8.21 4.36
C ALA A 168 -11.51 9.30 5.41
N LEU A 169 -11.77 10.56 5.08
CA LEU A 169 -11.64 11.66 6.04
C LEU A 169 -12.56 11.51 7.25
N SER A 170 -13.69 10.82 7.12
CA SER A 170 -14.60 10.58 8.25
C SER A 170 -13.99 9.66 9.31
N LEU A 171 -12.98 8.85 8.95
CA LEU A 171 -12.28 7.98 9.90
C LEU A 171 -11.40 8.77 10.87
N ILE A 172 -11.01 10.01 10.54
CA ILE A 172 -10.21 10.87 11.42
C ILE A 172 -10.97 11.16 12.73
N SER A 173 -12.28 11.35 12.66
CA SER A 173 -13.11 11.62 13.84
C SER A 173 -13.32 10.40 14.75
N GLN A 174 -12.91 9.22 14.31
CA GLN A 174 -13.03 7.97 15.06
C GLN A 174 -11.74 7.61 15.83
N ILE A 175 -10.70 8.43 15.69
CA ILE A 175 -9.45 8.26 16.43
C ILE A 175 -9.70 8.64 17.89
N PRO A 176 -9.39 7.76 18.85
CA PRO A 176 -9.61 8.00 20.29
C PRO A 176 -8.82 9.18 20.84
#